data_2ec060ac778e0b5ff462774da9126b0e
#
_entry.id   2ec060ac778e0b5ff462774da9126b0e
#
_cell.length_a   1.000
_cell.length_b   1.000
_cell.length_c   1.000
_cell.angle_alpha   90.00
_cell.angle_beta   90.00
_cell.angle_gamma   90.00
#
_symmetry.space_group_name_H-M   'P 1'
#
loop_
_entity.id
_entity.type
_entity.pdbx_description
1 polymer ?
#
loop_
_entity_poly.entity_id
_entity_poly.type
_entity_poly.pdbx_seq_one_letter_code
_entity_poly.pdbx_strand_id
1 'polypeptide(L)'
;TYMSVHQKLGEKLALEPTIMLAKGGRGNDRIVTTTMHWFYKNPERFKDTFVSIGWSSSHRWDYINGPTLEEKVAGIKGAVKDFSYQWASWRTWEQDWISRDPDVDIDYTATFKMYTNILALQHFFKYHNIPYLMYWALSNDLQQDGDLIHLKDAVDRKHFYNFEESEHVKENIKRYNA
;
A
#
# COMPACT_ATOMS: atom_id res chain seq x y z
N THR A 1 -18.81 17.32 2.18
CA THR A 1 -18.26 15.98 2.46
C THR A 1 -17.17 15.73 1.44
N TYR A 2 -15.91 15.61 1.88
CA TYR A 2 -14.80 15.29 0.99
C TYR A 2 -14.89 13.81 0.61
N MET A 3 -15.19 13.52 -0.65
CA MET A 3 -15.14 12.16 -1.18
C MET A 3 -13.69 11.74 -1.36
N SER A 4 -13.37 10.49 -1.00
CA SER A 4 -12.05 9.93 -1.25
C SER A 4 -11.80 9.77 -2.75
N VAL A 5 -10.53 9.73 -3.16
CA VAL A 5 -10.15 9.46 -4.56
C VAL A 5 -10.79 8.16 -5.07
N HIS A 6 -10.86 7.15 -4.23
CA HIS A 6 -11.45 5.85 -4.56
C HIS A 6 -12.97 5.92 -4.82
N GLN A 7 -13.70 6.71 -4.02
CA GLN A 7 -15.13 6.92 -4.25
C GLN A 7 -15.38 7.64 -5.57
N LYS A 8 -14.61 8.70 -5.86
CA LYS A 8 -14.70 9.42 -7.14
C LYS A 8 -14.35 8.53 -8.34
N LEU A 9 -13.36 7.66 -8.18
CA LEU A 9 -12.98 6.71 -9.22
C LEU A 9 -14.11 5.69 -9.45
N GLY A 10 -14.68 5.13 -8.37
CA GLY A 10 -15.82 4.22 -8.43
C GLY A 10 -17.01 4.83 -9.18
N GLU A 11 -17.38 6.06 -8.82
CA GLU A 11 -18.47 6.78 -9.52
C GLU A 11 -18.16 7.00 -11.01
N LYS A 12 -16.96 7.47 -11.35
CA LYS A 12 -16.56 7.69 -12.74
C LYS A 12 -16.55 6.43 -13.59
N LEU A 13 -16.22 5.29 -12.99
CA LEU A 13 -16.17 3.99 -13.67
C LEU A 13 -17.50 3.23 -13.55
N ALA A 14 -18.52 3.83 -12.93
CA ALA A 14 -19.80 3.17 -12.62
C ALA A 14 -19.64 1.84 -11.89
N LEU A 15 -18.68 1.79 -10.95
CA LEU A 15 -18.37 0.62 -10.13
C LEU A 15 -19.05 0.77 -8.76
N GLU A 16 -19.98 -0.09 -8.45
CA GLU A 16 -20.67 -0.12 -7.16
C GLU A 16 -20.90 -1.56 -6.68
N PRO A 17 -20.82 -1.81 -5.38
CA PRO A 17 -20.45 -0.89 -4.30
C PRO A 17 -18.94 -0.64 -4.21
N THR A 18 -18.52 0.55 -3.80
CA THR A 18 -17.13 0.83 -3.48
C THR A 18 -16.82 0.35 -2.05
N ILE A 19 -15.93 -0.64 -1.93
CA ILE A 19 -15.44 -1.17 -0.65
C ILE A 19 -14.11 -0.52 -0.32
N MET A 20 -14.04 0.18 0.82
CA MET A 20 -12.83 0.86 1.24
C MET A 20 -12.11 0.08 2.35
N LEU A 21 -10.96 -0.50 2.01
CA LEU A 21 -10.08 -1.19 2.96
C LEU A 21 -8.98 -0.27 3.51
N ALA A 22 -8.84 0.93 2.93
CA ALA A 22 -7.82 1.89 3.35
C ALA A 22 -8.12 2.48 4.73
N LYS A 23 -7.05 2.68 5.51
CA LYS A 23 -7.10 3.40 6.80
C LYS A 23 -5.82 4.20 6.97
N GLY A 24 -5.92 5.43 7.44
CA GLY A 24 -4.74 6.27 7.69
C GLY A 24 -3.72 5.62 8.62
N GLY A 25 -2.43 5.90 8.38
CA GLY A 25 -1.34 5.42 9.23
C GLY A 25 -0.90 3.97 8.99
N ARG A 26 -1.41 3.30 7.96
CA ARG A 26 -1.02 1.93 7.62
C ARG A 26 0.21 1.89 6.72
N GLY A 27 1.04 0.87 6.92
CA GLY A 27 2.17 0.54 6.06
C GLY A 27 1.80 -0.38 4.90
N ASN A 28 2.78 -0.63 4.05
CA ASN A 28 2.57 -1.36 2.80
C ASN A 28 2.36 -2.87 2.99
N ASP A 29 2.98 -3.47 4.00
CA ASP A 29 2.77 -4.89 4.38
C ASP A 29 1.29 -5.17 4.66
N ARG A 30 0.63 -4.21 5.34
CA ARG A 30 -0.78 -4.33 5.66
C ARG A 30 -1.68 -4.14 4.44
N ILE A 31 -1.30 -3.28 3.49
CA ILE A 31 -2.02 -3.14 2.22
C ILE A 31 -2.07 -4.50 1.51
N VAL A 32 -0.92 -5.16 1.36
CA VAL A 32 -0.83 -6.49 0.72
C VAL A 32 -1.69 -7.52 1.45
N THR A 33 -1.44 -7.67 2.75
CA THR A 33 -2.11 -8.70 3.56
C THR A 33 -3.63 -8.49 3.61
N THR A 34 -4.06 -7.23 3.82
CA THR A 34 -5.49 -6.90 3.88
C THR A 34 -6.18 -7.17 2.56
N THR A 35 -5.55 -6.81 1.43
CA THR A 35 -6.12 -7.01 0.10
C THR A 35 -6.27 -8.50 -0.21
N MET A 36 -5.20 -9.29 -0.05
CA MET A 36 -5.24 -10.73 -0.32
C MET A 36 -6.22 -11.45 0.60
N HIS A 37 -6.22 -11.12 1.90
CA HIS A 37 -7.12 -11.73 2.87
C HIS A 37 -8.59 -11.44 2.55
N TRP A 38 -8.90 -10.20 2.12
CA TRP A 38 -10.25 -9.85 1.71
C TRP A 38 -10.74 -10.72 0.55
N PHE A 39 -9.93 -10.93 -0.48
CA PHE A 39 -10.28 -11.79 -1.60
C PHE A 39 -10.46 -13.24 -1.19
N TYR A 40 -9.58 -13.79 -0.35
CA TYR A 40 -9.73 -15.17 0.12
C TYR A 40 -10.96 -15.38 1.01
N LYS A 41 -11.44 -14.33 1.67
CA LYS A 41 -12.72 -14.38 2.40
C LYS A 41 -13.94 -14.18 1.51
N ASN A 42 -13.77 -13.59 0.32
CA ASN A 42 -14.84 -13.29 -0.62
C ASN A 42 -14.47 -13.83 -2.01
N PRO A 43 -14.35 -15.16 -2.17
CA PRO A 43 -13.84 -15.75 -3.40
C PRO A 43 -14.74 -15.51 -4.62
N GLU A 44 -16.03 -15.27 -4.41
CA GLU A 44 -16.99 -14.92 -5.46
C GLU A 44 -16.67 -13.56 -6.12
N ARG A 45 -15.91 -12.70 -5.41
CA ARG A 45 -15.58 -11.34 -5.87
C ARG A 45 -14.36 -11.26 -6.78
N PHE A 46 -13.66 -12.37 -7.01
CA PHE A 46 -12.51 -12.38 -7.92
C PHE A 46 -12.85 -11.94 -9.35
N LYS A 47 -14.09 -12.19 -9.80
CA LYS A 47 -14.49 -11.97 -11.20
C LYS A 47 -15.08 -10.60 -11.47
N ASP A 48 -15.54 -9.89 -10.46
CA ASP A 48 -16.34 -8.67 -10.59
C ASP A 48 -15.78 -7.46 -9.85
N THR A 49 -14.53 -7.55 -9.40
CA THR A 49 -13.91 -6.49 -8.62
C THR A 49 -12.79 -5.81 -9.39
N PHE A 50 -12.81 -4.47 -9.42
CA PHE A 50 -11.66 -3.64 -9.80
C PHE A 50 -10.95 -3.16 -8.54
N VAL A 51 -9.61 -3.24 -8.52
CA VAL A 51 -8.81 -2.88 -7.34
C VAL A 51 -7.99 -1.62 -7.60
N SER A 52 -8.07 -0.67 -6.68
CA SER A 52 -7.23 0.54 -6.69
C SER A 52 -6.34 0.55 -5.45
N ILE A 53 -5.02 0.54 -5.64
CA ILE A 53 -4.00 0.51 -4.58
C ILE A 53 -3.22 1.81 -4.56
N GLY A 54 -3.36 2.56 -3.46
CA GLY A 54 -2.51 3.69 -3.16
C GLY A 54 -1.40 3.28 -2.19
N TRP A 55 -0.15 3.27 -2.66
CA TRP A 55 1.00 2.90 -1.85
C TRP A 55 1.40 4.00 -0.87
N SER A 56 1.73 3.62 0.34
CA SER A 56 2.27 4.50 1.38
C SER A 56 3.78 4.70 1.20
N SER A 57 4.43 5.50 2.07
CA SER A 57 5.89 5.60 2.11
C SER A 57 6.53 4.21 2.35
N SER A 58 7.67 3.95 1.70
CA SER A 58 8.46 2.72 1.86
C SER A 58 8.91 2.50 3.31
N HIS A 59 9.09 3.57 4.06
CA HIS A 59 9.53 3.56 5.46
C HIS A 59 8.40 3.29 6.48
N ARG A 60 7.20 2.97 6.02
CA ARG A 60 6.10 2.54 6.90
C ARG A 60 5.97 1.04 6.86
N TRP A 61 6.35 0.42 7.96
CA TRP A 61 6.28 -1.02 8.15
C TRP A 61 5.15 -1.39 9.08
N ASP A 62 4.49 -2.48 8.77
CA ASP A 62 3.49 -3.08 9.64
C ASP A 62 3.91 -4.50 9.99
N TYR A 63 3.60 -4.90 11.21
CA TYR A 63 3.73 -6.28 11.62
C TYR A 63 2.49 -6.70 12.44
N ILE A 64 2.25 -8.01 12.46
CA ILE A 64 1.15 -8.59 13.23
C ILE A 64 1.67 -8.87 14.64
N ASN A 65 1.05 -8.23 15.62
CA ASN A 65 1.40 -8.39 17.04
C ASN A 65 0.55 -9.46 17.75
N GLY A 66 0.04 -10.42 16.99
CA GLY A 66 -0.79 -11.51 17.49
C GLY A 66 -2.30 -11.33 17.26
N PRO A 67 -3.13 -12.33 17.65
CA PRO A 67 -4.57 -12.22 17.55
C PRO A 67 -5.09 -11.13 18.49
N THR A 68 -6.02 -10.30 18.03
CA THR A 68 -6.75 -9.40 18.92
C THR A 68 -7.66 -10.21 19.82
N LEU A 69 -7.53 -10.02 21.13
CA LEU A 69 -8.68 -10.15 22.01
C LEU A 69 -9.74 -9.15 21.51
N GLU A 70 -10.99 -9.58 21.40
CA GLU A 70 -12.14 -8.91 20.74
C GLU A 70 -12.46 -7.47 21.20
N GLU A 71 -11.56 -6.83 21.92
CA GLU A 71 -11.76 -5.54 22.56
C GLU A 71 -11.03 -4.43 21.80
N LYS A 72 -11.77 -3.51 21.29
CA LYS A 72 -11.38 -2.14 20.85
C LYS A 72 -11.35 -1.81 19.36
N VAL A 73 -12.32 -2.28 18.60
CA VAL A 73 -12.75 -1.51 17.42
C VAL A 73 -14.13 -0.87 17.70
N ALA A 74 -14.35 -0.40 18.90
CA ALA A 74 -15.47 0.46 19.21
C ALA A 74 -15.18 1.85 18.63
N GLY A 75 -15.91 2.28 17.61
CA GLY A 75 -16.03 3.67 17.26
C GLY A 75 -15.83 4.09 15.81
N ILE A 76 -15.45 3.22 14.86
CA ILE A 76 -15.37 3.60 13.47
C ILE A 76 -16.51 2.97 12.68
N LYS A 77 -17.57 3.75 12.43
CA LYS A 77 -18.67 3.35 11.53
C LYS A 77 -18.09 3.02 10.15
N GLY A 78 -18.33 1.78 9.68
CA GLY A 78 -17.93 1.33 8.35
C GLY A 78 -16.57 0.62 8.25
N ALA A 79 -15.83 0.43 9.35
CA ALA A 79 -14.65 -0.44 9.32
C ALA A 79 -15.10 -1.90 9.19
N VAL A 80 -14.58 -2.60 8.20
CA VAL A 80 -14.77 -4.05 8.08
C VAL A 80 -14.23 -4.68 9.36
N LYS A 81 -15.13 -5.25 10.18
CA LYS A 81 -14.86 -5.82 11.51
C LYS A 81 -13.99 -7.09 11.49
N ASP A 82 -13.38 -7.42 10.36
CA ASP A 82 -12.96 -8.79 10.06
C ASP A 82 -11.49 -9.11 10.22
N PHE A 83 -10.70 -8.21 10.78
CA PHE A 83 -9.30 -8.56 11.03
C PHE A 83 -9.07 -8.82 12.51
N SER A 84 -9.01 -10.11 12.85
CA SER A 84 -8.68 -10.63 14.19
C SER A 84 -7.20 -10.46 14.58
N TYR A 85 -6.46 -9.55 13.91
CA TYR A 85 -5.05 -9.33 14.17
C TYR A 85 -4.79 -7.91 14.67
N GLN A 86 -3.96 -7.82 15.72
CA GLN A 86 -3.37 -6.54 16.11
C GLN A 86 -2.24 -6.20 15.16
N TRP A 87 -2.36 -5.04 14.51
CA TRP A 87 -1.32 -4.49 13.69
C TRP A 87 -0.61 -3.38 14.45
N ALA A 88 0.70 -3.43 14.47
CA ALA A 88 1.54 -2.31 14.84
C ALA A 88 2.15 -1.71 13.58
N SER A 89 1.97 -0.41 13.39
CA SER A 89 2.55 0.35 12.29
C SER A 89 3.73 1.16 12.80
N TRP A 90 4.85 1.05 12.13
CA TRP A 90 6.10 1.66 12.53
C TRP A 90 6.61 2.57 11.41
N ARG A 91 7.22 3.68 11.80
CA ARG A 91 8.02 4.48 10.92
C ARG A 91 9.48 4.24 11.26
N THR A 92 10.30 3.89 10.27
CA THR A 92 11.68 3.51 10.52
C THR A 92 12.49 4.57 11.27
N TRP A 93 12.19 5.85 11.01
CA TRP A 93 12.85 6.98 11.70
C TRP A 93 12.40 7.22 13.15
N GLU A 94 11.33 6.58 13.60
CA GLU A 94 10.84 6.70 14.98
C GLU A 94 11.43 5.61 15.90
N GLN A 95 12.28 4.74 15.37
CA GLN A 95 12.74 3.54 16.07
C GLN A 95 14.23 3.56 16.32
N ASP A 96 14.62 3.97 17.53
CA ASP A 96 16.02 3.99 17.96
C ASP A 96 16.73 2.62 17.88
N TRP A 97 16.00 1.51 17.93
CA TRP A 97 16.63 0.19 17.91
C TRP A 97 17.00 -0.27 16.50
N ILE A 98 16.26 0.13 15.46
CA ILE A 98 16.62 -0.14 14.06
C ILE A 98 17.83 0.70 13.65
N SER A 99 17.89 1.95 14.13
CA SER A 99 19.01 2.84 13.85
C SER A 99 20.28 2.50 14.64
N ARG A 100 20.21 1.58 15.61
CA ARG A 100 21.35 1.16 16.44
C ARG A 100 22.15 0.02 15.83
N ASP A 101 21.60 -0.69 14.87
CA ASP A 101 22.35 -1.73 14.15
C ASP A 101 23.05 -1.09 12.94
N PRO A 102 24.36 -0.86 12.99
CA PRO A 102 25.11 -0.20 11.92
C PRO A 102 25.16 -1.05 10.65
N ASP A 103 24.83 -2.33 10.73
CA ASP A 103 24.85 -3.26 9.59
C ASP A 103 23.51 -3.28 8.84
N VAL A 104 22.48 -2.58 9.34
CA VAL A 104 21.17 -2.49 8.69
C VAL A 104 21.06 -1.24 7.82
N ASP A 105 21.09 -1.40 6.51
CA ASP A 105 20.71 -0.36 5.57
C ASP A 105 19.17 -0.28 5.52
N ILE A 106 18.64 0.72 6.22
CA ILE A 106 17.18 0.93 6.35
C ILE A 106 16.56 1.31 5.01
N ASP A 107 17.22 2.14 4.23
CA ASP A 107 16.71 2.62 2.94
C ASP A 107 16.69 1.48 1.91
N TYR A 108 17.74 0.67 1.89
CA TYR A 108 17.78 -0.54 1.08
C TYR A 108 16.66 -1.51 1.47
N THR A 109 16.51 -1.79 2.77
CA THR A 109 15.48 -2.69 3.28
C THR A 109 14.07 -2.17 2.98
N ALA A 110 13.82 -0.87 3.14
CA ALA A 110 12.54 -0.23 2.83
C ALA A 110 12.21 -0.33 1.35
N THR A 111 13.20 -0.08 0.48
CA THR A 111 13.07 -0.18 -0.98
C THR A 111 12.81 -1.62 -1.42
N PHE A 112 13.58 -2.58 -0.89
CA PHE A 112 13.37 -4.01 -1.15
C PHE A 112 11.96 -4.46 -0.78
N LYS A 113 11.51 -4.15 0.44
CA LYS A 113 10.15 -4.47 0.91
C LYS A 113 9.09 -3.84 0.04
N MET A 114 9.27 -2.59 -0.39
CA MET A 114 8.30 -1.92 -1.25
C MET A 114 8.14 -2.64 -2.59
N TYR A 115 9.23 -2.94 -3.29
CA TYR A 115 9.16 -3.65 -4.56
C TYR A 115 8.58 -5.05 -4.42
N THR A 116 8.96 -5.79 -3.39
CA THR A 116 8.41 -7.13 -3.15
C THR A 116 6.92 -7.09 -2.85
N ASN A 117 6.43 -6.09 -2.11
CA ASN A 117 5.01 -5.86 -1.86
C ASN A 117 4.23 -5.53 -3.13
N ILE A 118 4.77 -4.65 -3.99
CA ILE A 118 4.18 -4.32 -5.29
C ILE A 118 4.07 -5.57 -6.15
N LEU A 119 5.17 -6.31 -6.32
CA LEU A 119 5.22 -7.51 -7.14
C LEU A 119 4.29 -8.61 -6.61
N ALA A 120 4.21 -8.79 -5.30
CA ALA A 120 3.31 -9.77 -4.68
C ALA A 120 1.85 -9.49 -5.06
N LEU A 121 1.38 -8.24 -4.97
CA LEU A 121 0.02 -7.90 -5.38
C LEU A 121 -0.18 -7.95 -6.89
N GLN A 122 0.80 -7.52 -7.69
CA GLN A 122 0.69 -7.62 -9.15
C GLN A 122 0.57 -9.07 -9.60
N HIS A 123 1.38 -9.97 -9.05
CA HIS A 123 1.29 -11.40 -9.33
C HIS A 123 -0.04 -11.99 -8.86
N PHE A 124 -0.51 -11.62 -7.67
CA PHE A 124 -1.80 -12.05 -7.16
C PHE A 124 -2.95 -11.62 -8.08
N PHE A 125 -3.00 -10.35 -8.48
CA PHE A 125 -4.04 -9.85 -9.37
C PHE A 125 -3.97 -10.49 -10.75
N LYS A 126 -2.77 -10.64 -11.29
CA LYS A 126 -2.56 -11.29 -12.59
C LYS A 126 -3.00 -12.76 -12.57
N TYR A 127 -2.63 -13.50 -11.53
CA TYR A 127 -3.00 -14.92 -11.38
C TYR A 127 -4.53 -15.10 -11.33
N HIS A 128 -5.22 -14.22 -10.64
CA HIS A 128 -6.66 -14.28 -10.47
C HIS A 128 -7.46 -13.50 -11.54
N ASN A 129 -6.78 -12.91 -12.54
CA ASN A 129 -7.37 -12.06 -13.58
C ASN A 129 -8.18 -10.88 -13.01
N ILE A 130 -7.72 -10.28 -11.92
CA ILE A 130 -8.34 -9.12 -11.27
C ILE A 130 -7.82 -7.85 -11.93
N PRO A 131 -8.68 -7.00 -12.53
CA PRO A 131 -8.26 -5.71 -13.04
C PRO A 131 -7.87 -4.78 -11.89
N TYR A 132 -6.74 -4.07 -12.04
CA TYR A 132 -6.23 -3.20 -10.99
C TYR A 132 -5.52 -1.96 -11.52
N LEU A 133 -5.39 -0.97 -10.65
CA LEU A 133 -4.56 0.23 -10.82
C LEU A 133 -3.78 0.48 -9.54
N MET A 134 -2.49 0.71 -9.66
CA MET A 134 -1.60 1.13 -8.57
C MET A 134 -1.16 2.58 -8.76
N TYR A 135 -0.84 3.27 -7.69
CA TYR A 135 -0.28 4.62 -7.71
C TYR A 135 0.40 4.96 -6.38
N TRP A 136 1.23 5.98 -6.39
CA TRP A 136 1.82 6.51 -5.17
C TRP A 136 0.82 7.42 -4.46
N ALA A 137 0.34 7.03 -3.28
CA ALA A 137 -0.52 7.87 -2.45
C ALA A 137 0.29 8.87 -1.60
N LEU A 138 1.56 8.56 -1.37
CA LEU A 138 2.55 9.43 -0.74
C LEU A 138 3.79 9.53 -1.62
N SER A 139 4.73 10.41 -1.25
CA SER A 139 5.99 10.57 -1.97
C SER A 139 6.73 9.23 -2.07
N ASN A 140 7.31 9.00 -3.24
CA ASN A 140 8.15 7.84 -3.51
C ASN A 140 9.60 8.17 -3.11
N ASP A 141 10.02 7.67 -1.97
CA ASP A 141 11.39 7.86 -1.43
C ASP A 141 12.27 6.62 -1.72
N LEU A 142 11.98 5.88 -2.80
CA LEU A 142 12.73 4.67 -3.14
C LEU A 142 14.13 5.01 -3.66
N GLN A 143 15.12 4.25 -3.23
CA GLN A 143 16.42 4.26 -3.87
C GLN A 143 16.27 3.78 -5.33
N GLN A 144 16.67 4.64 -6.25
CA GLN A 144 16.45 4.40 -7.68
C GLN A 144 17.55 3.56 -8.34
N ASP A 145 18.69 3.44 -7.68
CA ASP A 145 19.91 2.84 -8.24
C ASP A 145 20.43 1.70 -7.37
N GLY A 146 21.15 0.77 -7.99
CA GLY A 146 21.84 -0.31 -7.32
C GLY A 146 21.25 -1.70 -7.53
N ASP A 147 21.54 -2.60 -6.61
CA ASP A 147 21.24 -4.03 -6.71
C ASP A 147 19.75 -4.38 -6.83
N LEU A 148 18.87 -3.43 -6.52
CA LEU A 148 17.40 -3.62 -6.58
C LEU A 148 16.78 -3.28 -7.94
N ILE A 149 17.58 -2.87 -8.92
CA ILE A 149 17.08 -2.49 -10.25
C ILE A 149 16.27 -3.61 -10.90
N HIS A 150 16.65 -4.86 -10.70
CA HIS A 150 15.95 -6.03 -11.22
C HIS A 150 14.51 -6.17 -10.67
N LEU A 151 14.27 -5.77 -9.42
CA LEU A 151 12.91 -5.74 -8.84
C LEU A 151 12.11 -4.58 -9.42
N LYS A 152 12.73 -3.41 -9.58
CA LYS A 152 12.12 -2.24 -10.22
C LYS A 152 11.67 -2.56 -11.64
N ASP A 153 12.54 -3.23 -12.41
CA ASP A 153 12.28 -3.59 -13.81
C ASP A 153 11.19 -4.67 -13.95
N ALA A 154 11.01 -5.51 -12.92
CA ALA A 154 9.97 -6.52 -12.89
C ALA A 154 8.56 -5.93 -12.65
N VAL A 155 8.45 -4.69 -12.17
CA VAL A 155 7.16 -4.03 -11.94
C VAL A 155 6.41 -3.82 -13.24
N ASP A 156 5.17 -4.30 -13.30
CA ASP A 156 4.25 -4.03 -14.42
C ASP A 156 3.76 -2.58 -14.39
N ARG A 157 4.48 -1.70 -15.11
CA ARG A 157 4.22 -0.26 -15.16
C ARG A 157 2.93 0.11 -15.89
N LYS A 158 2.39 -0.80 -16.71
CA LYS A 158 1.15 -0.57 -17.44
C LYS A 158 -0.04 -0.35 -16.50
N HIS A 159 0.01 -0.99 -15.33
CA HIS A 159 -1.02 -0.91 -14.30
C HIS A 159 -0.60 -0.04 -13.11
N PHE A 160 0.47 0.75 -13.28
CA PHE A 160 0.97 1.64 -12.25
C PHE A 160 1.01 3.09 -12.77
N TYR A 161 0.09 3.92 -12.27
CA TYR A 161 0.03 5.33 -12.64
C TYR A 161 1.23 6.09 -12.06
N ASN A 162 1.95 6.82 -12.88
CA ASN A 162 3.10 7.66 -12.50
C ASN A 162 4.20 6.93 -11.71
N PHE A 163 4.54 5.71 -12.13
CA PHE A 163 5.55 4.92 -11.44
C PHE A 163 6.93 5.62 -11.37
N GLU A 164 7.34 6.30 -12.44
CA GLU A 164 8.64 6.97 -12.54
C GLU A 164 8.61 8.45 -12.07
N GLU A 165 7.44 9.03 -11.85
CA GLU A 165 7.29 10.47 -11.59
C GLU A 165 7.59 10.87 -10.14
N SER A 166 8.80 10.60 -9.65
CA SER A 166 9.32 11.38 -8.53
C SER A 166 9.70 12.81 -8.92
N GLU A 167 9.96 13.11 -10.21
CA GLU A 167 10.36 14.44 -10.67
C GLU A 167 9.21 15.47 -10.66
N HIS A 168 8.01 15.08 -11.06
CA HIS A 168 6.86 16.00 -11.07
C HIS A 168 6.39 16.41 -9.67
N VAL A 169 6.54 15.52 -8.69
CA VAL A 169 6.29 15.84 -7.28
C VAL A 169 7.35 16.82 -6.77
N LYS A 170 8.61 16.66 -7.18
CA LYS A 170 9.71 17.59 -6.83
C LYS A 170 9.50 19.00 -7.43
N GLU A 171 9.01 19.11 -8.66
CA GLU A 171 8.68 20.39 -9.28
C GLU A 171 7.47 21.06 -8.62
N ASN A 172 6.44 20.32 -8.28
CA ASN A 172 5.30 20.86 -7.57
C ASN A 172 5.65 21.30 -6.14
N ILE A 173 6.48 20.55 -5.42
CA ILE A 173 6.97 20.98 -4.10
C ILE A 173 7.81 22.26 -4.23
N LYS A 174 8.63 22.41 -5.25
CA LYS A 174 9.37 23.67 -5.50
C LYS A 174 8.44 24.86 -5.78
N ARG A 175 7.31 24.64 -6.49
CA ARG A 175 6.31 25.68 -6.75
C ARG A 175 5.50 26.10 -5.52
N TYR A 176 5.30 25.21 -4.57
CA TYR A 176 4.58 25.53 -3.32
C TYR A 176 5.48 26.17 -2.26
N ASN A 177 6.80 26.04 -2.37
CA ASN A 177 7.78 26.61 -1.44
C ASN A 177 8.46 27.89 -1.99
N ALA A 178 8.06 28.38 -3.14
CA ALA A 178 8.49 29.63 -3.75
C ALA A 178 7.42 30.72 -3.62
#